data_e86cac3053d5b711001436e67ae85a83
#
_entry.id   e86cac3053d5b711001436e67ae85a83
#
_cell.length_a   1.000
_cell.length_b   1.000
_cell.length_c   1.000
_cell.angle_alpha   90.00
_cell.angle_beta   90.00
_cell.angle_gamma   90.00
#
_symmetry.space_group_name_H-M   'P 1'
#
loop_
_entity.id
_entity.type
_entity.pdbx_description
1 polymer ?
#
loop_
_entity_poly.entity_id
_entity_poly.type
_entity_poly.pdbx_seq_one_letter_code
_entity_poly.pdbx_strand_id
1 'polypeptide(L)'
;MTNKKTIYIWDGGVFSPPTKAVGKLAFNLATYISSKHDDKVNVEYHFVPTNKYYNKPWVRCVEEEDRLFMLKYLVEYINREYKVPSNIKFIVNDHDINYGKKTKDPSTTLTSLKYFTKKQMENVYLANSIDNVIQRVKGYWQDTLELFFKVRIICYDIYSPELIGVNQTENYIYKSINLVDLLQQEKHNYPVEFQQYFKKHKLSKDDINHFISSKKNEHKFEGLKKLIMSRLTFLPKHLVPEAYKAVAGNRVREELDVYYSSLKNIQDLTTPGIETYITDKGLYEHCKSKYVDKLISKSSKSRSKSRSNARSRTKSSAKSNAKTRSKSKSISKSRSNHKKTKRR
;
A
#
# COMPACT_ATOMS: atom_id res chain seq x y z
N MET A 1 -2.61 29.43 29.37
CA MET A 1 -3.17 28.39 28.51
C MET A 1 -2.06 27.41 28.20
N THR A 2 -2.12 26.17 28.68
CA THR A 2 -1.13 25.12 28.33
C THR A 2 -1.28 24.78 26.86
N ASN A 3 -0.22 24.97 26.07
CA ASN A 3 -0.21 24.54 24.65
C ASN A 3 -0.47 23.03 24.59
N LYS A 4 -1.67 22.64 24.19
CA LYS A 4 -1.97 21.23 23.96
C LYS A 4 -1.05 20.67 22.86
N LYS A 5 -0.52 19.48 23.09
CA LYS A 5 0.25 18.73 22.08
C LYS A 5 -0.65 18.48 20.86
N THR A 6 -0.12 18.68 19.67
CA THR A 6 -0.83 18.35 18.43
C THR A 6 -0.34 17.01 17.86
N ILE A 7 -1.27 16.14 17.51
CA ILE A 7 -1.05 14.89 16.78
C ILE A 7 -1.54 15.10 15.36
N TYR A 8 -0.77 14.62 14.40
CA TYR A 8 -1.05 14.74 12.98
C TYR A 8 -1.37 13.37 12.40
N ILE A 9 -2.48 13.23 11.70
CA ILE A 9 -2.81 12.04 10.91
C ILE A 9 -2.63 12.40 9.44
N TRP A 10 -1.70 11.72 8.76
CA TRP A 10 -1.36 11.93 7.37
C TRP A 10 -1.95 10.82 6.52
N ASP A 11 -2.97 11.14 5.73
CA ASP A 11 -3.67 10.21 4.86
C ASP A 11 -3.40 10.56 3.39
N GLY A 12 -2.42 9.86 2.81
CA GLY A 12 -2.05 9.99 1.41
C GLY A 12 -2.88 9.11 0.50
N GLY A 13 -3.56 9.69 -0.47
CA GLY A 13 -4.41 8.93 -1.36
C GLY A 13 -4.70 9.59 -2.70
N VAL A 14 -5.34 8.83 -3.60
CA VAL A 14 -5.76 9.35 -4.90
C VAL A 14 -6.98 10.27 -4.75
N PHE A 15 -7.93 9.91 -3.87
CA PHE A 15 -9.18 10.63 -3.62
C PHE A 15 -9.90 11.07 -4.90
N SER A 16 -10.16 10.11 -5.78
CA SER A 16 -10.71 10.41 -7.10
C SER A 16 -11.84 9.42 -7.47
N PRO A 17 -13.10 9.75 -7.13
CA PRO A 17 -13.54 10.79 -6.19
C PRO A 17 -13.39 10.38 -4.72
N PRO A 18 -13.36 11.32 -3.77
CA PRO A 18 -13.47 11.01 -2.35
C PRO A 18 -14.90 10.59 -2.01
N THR A 19 -15.04 9.57 -1.13
CA THR A 19 -16.35 8.98 -0.81
C THR A 19 -16.80 9.31 0.62
N LYS A 20 -18.12 9.17 0.90
CA LYS A 20 -18.65 9.25 2.27
C LYS A 20 -17.95 8.29 3.22
N ALA A 21 -17.62 7.08 2.73
CA ALA A 21 -16.94 6.07 3.51
C ALA A 21 -15.51 6.50 3.92
N VAL A 22 -14.79 7.18 3.02
CA VAL A 22 -13.48 7.80 3.34
C VAL A 22 -13.64 8.86 4.44
N GLY A 23 -14.67 9.71 4.33
CA GLY A 23 -14.97 10.72 5.36
C GLY A 23 -15.31 10.11 6.72
N LYS A 24 -16.12 9.05 6.75
CA LYS A 24 -16.45 8.35 7.99
C LYS A 24 -15.24 7.66 8.61
N LEU A 25 -14.40 7.04 7.79
CA LEU A 25 -13.16 6.42 8.26
C LEU A 25 -12.22 7.48 8.86
N ALA A 26 -12.04 8.61 8.18
CA ALA A 26 -11.22 9.71 8.67
C ALA A 26 -11.72 10.23 10.04
N PHE A 27 -13.03 10.42 10.18
CA PHE A 27 -13.65 10.79 11.46
C PHE A 27 -13.36 9.74 12.54
N ASN A 28 -13.54 8.46 12.25
CA ASN A 28 -13.30 7.38 13.21
C ASN A 28 -11.82 7.27 13.60
N LEU A 29 -10.90 7.43 12.64
CA LEU A 29 -9.44 7.44 12.91
C LEU A 29 -9.06 8.60 13.83
N ALA A 30 -9.52 9.81 13.52
CA ALA A 30 -9.21 11.00 14.30
C ALA A 30 -9.77 10.91 15.74
N THR A 31 -11.02 10.46 15.89
CA THR A 31 -11.67 10.26 17.18
C THR A 31 -10.97 9.18 18.00
N TYR A 32 -10.61 8.05 17.37
CA TYR A 32 -9.88 6.97 18.03
C TYR A 32 -8.51 7.41 18.53
N ILE A 33 -7.76 8.17 17.74
CA ILE A 33 -6.47 8.69 18.17
C ILE A 33 -6.65 9.72 19.31
N SER A 34 -7.63 10.60 19.22
CA SER A 34 -7.95 11.54 20.30
C SER A 34 -8.22 10.82 21.61
N SER A 35 -9.09 9.81 21.61
CA SER A 35 -9.45 9.02 22.79
C SER A 35 -8.27 8.25 23.38
N LYS A 36 -7.28 7.83 22.59
CA LYS A 36 -6.05 7.20 23.08
C LYS A 36 -5.16 8.13 23.89
N HIS A 37 -5.42 9.42 23.83
CA HIS A 37 -4.70 10.47 24.56
C HIS A 37 -5.62 11.22 25.56
N ASP A 38 -6.71 10.58 26.00
CA ASP A 38 -7.70 11.12 26.95
C ASP A 38 -8.23 12.51 26.53
N ASP A 39 -8.36 12.74 25.22
CA ASP A 39 -8.79 14.00 24.61
C ASP A 39 -7.96 15.24 25.00
N LYS A 40 -6.77 15.03 25.59
CA LYS A 40 -5.85 16.11 26.03
C LYS A 40 -4.99 16.67 24.91
N VAL A 41 -5.11 16.14 23.69
CA VAL A 41 -4.35 16.56 22.52
C VAL A 41 -5.25 17.22 21.49
N ASN A 42 -4.66 18.04 20.63
CA ASN A 42 -5.28 18.42 19.38
C ASN A 42 -4.96 17.37 18.32
N VAL A 43 -5.91 17.06 17.45
CA VAL A 43 -5.72 16.13 16.31
C VAL A 43 -5.97 16.87 15.01
N GLU A 44 -4.99 16.89 14.13
CA GLU A 44 -5.13 17.40 12.77
C GLU A 44 -5.08 16.24 11.80
N TYR A 45 -6.19 16.00 11.08
CA TYR A 45 -6.28 14.99 10.04
C TYR A 45 -6.09 15.62 8.67
N HIS A 46 -5.02 15.24 7.98
CA HIS A 46 -4.65 15.76 6.68
C HIS A 46 -5.01 14.79 5.57
N PHE A 47 -5.95 15.18 4.70
CA PHE A 47 -6.16 14.54 3.41
C PHE A 47 -5.13 15.06 2.42
N VAL A 48 -4.26 14.19 1.93
CA VAL A 48 -3.13 14.55 1.07
C VAL A 48 -3.27 13.89 -0.31
N PRO A 49 -3.89 14.56 -1.27
CA PRO A 49 -4.07 14.00 -2.59
C PRO A 49 -2.71 13.88 -3.32
N THR A 50 -2.46 12.70 -3.89
CA THR A 50 -1.26 12.45 -4.70
C THR A 50 -1.21 13.37 -5.92
N ASN A 51 -0.02 13.78 -6.36
CA ASN A 51 0.15 14.59 -7.55
C ASN A 51 -0.05 13.79 -8.86
N LYS A 52 -0.20 14.48 -10.00
CA LYS A 52 -0.47 13.88 -11.31
C LYS A 52 0.66 13.01 -11.88
N TYR A 53 1.85 13.13 -11.36
CA TYR A 53 3.01 12.33 -11.78
C TYR A 53 2.99 10.92 -11.18
N TYR A 54 2.11 10.66 -10.21
CA TYR A 54 1.92 9.33 -9.68
C TYR A 54 1.35 8.40 -10.75
N ASN A 55 2.00 7.27 -10.97
CA ASN A 55 1.66 6.37 -12.09
C ASN A 55 0.40 5.51 -11.82
N LYS A 56 -0.70 6.17 -11.48
CA LYS A 56 -2.02 5.53 -11.39
C LYS A 56 -2.97 6.20 -12.40
N PRO A 57 -3.72 5.41 -13.19
CA PRO A 57 -4.61 5.95 -14.22
C PRO A 57 -5.57 7.02 -13.68
N TRP A 58 -6.22 6.75 -12.54
CA TRP A 58 -7.22 7.61 -11.93
C TRP A 58 -6.68 8.97 -11.42
N VAL A 59 -5.39 9.08 -11.16
CA VAL A 59 -4.74 10.35 -10.83
C VAL A 59 -4.72 11.31 -12.02
N ARG A 60 -4.69 10.75 -13.23
CA ARG A 60 -4.59 11.52 -14.49
C ARG A 60 -5.94 11.81 -15.13
N CYS A 61 -7.01 11.22 -14.59
CA CYS A 61 -8.35 11.38 -15.13
C CYS A 61 -9.01 12.68 -14.71
N VAL A 62 -8.65 13.19 -13.54
CA VAL A 62 -9.23 14.39 -12.97
C VAL A 62 -8.10 15.29 -12.54
N GLU A 63 -8.20 16.57 -12.87
CA GLU A 63 -7.19 17.56 -12.53
C GLU A 63 -6.99 17.67 -11.01
N GLU A 64 -5.81 18.12 -10.62
CA GLU A 64 -5.43 18.21 -9.21
C GLU A 64 -6.32 19.19 -8.45
N GLU A 65 -6.70 20.28 -9.09
CA GLU A 65 -7.59 21.31 -8.56
C GLU A 65 -8.99 20.76 -8.28
N ASP A 66 -9.53 19.96 -9.19
CA ASP A 66 -10.85 19.34 -9.01
C ASP A 66 -10.84 18.32 -7.86
N ARG A 67 -9.74 17.57 -7.69
CA ARG A 67 -9.59 16.63 -6.56
C ARG A 67 -9.48 17.37 -5.22
N LEU A 68 -8.77 18.49 -5.18
CA LEU A 68 -8.72 19.36 -3.99
C LEU A 68 -10.09 19.93 -3.66
N PHE A 69 -10.84 20.34 -4.69
CA PHE A 69 -12.18 20.89 -4.52
C PHE A 69 -13.15 19.86 -3.93
N MET A 70 -13.17 18.66 -4.51
CA MET A 70 -13.98 17.56 -3.98
C MET A 70 -13.61 17.18 -2.54
N LEU A 71 -12.33 17.23 -2.16
CA LEU A 71 -11.91 17.00 -0.76
C LEU A 71 -12.40 18.09 0.18
N LYS A 72 -12.49 19.36 -0.25
CA LYS A 72 -13.08 20.43 0.58
C LYS A 72 -14.55 20.13 0.86
N TYR A 73 -15.33 19.71 -0.15
CA TYR A 73 -16.71 19.27 0.08
C TYR A 73 -16.81 18.08 1.04
N LEU A 74 -15.86 17.14 0.97
CA LEU A 74 -15.82 16.03 1.93
C LEU A 74 -15.58 16.53 3.35
N VAL A 75 -14.66 17.48 3.56
CA VAL A 75 -14.39 18.07 4.89
C VAL A 75 -15.60 18.84 5.42
N GLU A 76 -16.27 19.62 4.58
CA GLU A 76 -17.54 20.29 4.93
C GLU A 76 -18.60 19.28 5.33
N TYR A 77 -18.74 18.20 4.58
CA TYR A 77 -19.66 17.10 4.90
C TYR A 77 -19.32 16.46 6.24
N ILE A 78 -18.04 16.14 6.53
CA ILE A 78 -17.63 15.57 7.82
C ILE A 78 -18.03 16.49 8.97
N ASN A 79 -17.75 17.79 8.86
CA ASN A 79 -18.04 18.76 9.90
C ASN A 79 -19.55 18.95 10.14
N ARG A 80 -20.39 18.78 9.11
CA ARG A 80 -21.83 18.89 9.20
C ARG A 80 -22.51 17.64 9.74
N GLU A 81 -22.10 16.47 9.23
CA GLU A 81 -22.79 15.20 9.50
C GLU A 81 -22.33 14.53 10.79
N TYR A 82 -21.09 14.79 11.22
CA TYR A 82 -20.55 14.18 12.43
C TYR A 82 -20.34 15.23 13.53
N LYS A 83 -20.61 14.85 14.77
CA LYS A 83 -20.30 15.70 15.93
C LYS A 83 -18.80 15.71 16.16
N VAL A 84 -18.08 16.50 15.34
CA VAL A 84 -16.62 16.61 15.43
C VAL A 84 -16.25 17.29 16.76
N PRO A 85 -15.44 16.64 17.63
CA PRO A 85 -14.92 17.26 18.83
C PRO A 85 -14.08 18.50 18.51
N SER A 86 -14.14 19.51 19.37
CA SER A 86 -13.46 20.82 19.15
C SER A 86 -11.92 20.72 19.06
N ASN A 87 -11.35 19.64 19.57
CA ASN A 87 -9.91 19.36 19.49
C ASN A 87 -9.52 18.59 18.22
N ILE A 88 -10.46 18.30 17.31
CA ILE A 88 -10.20 17.60 16.04
C ILE A 88 -10.43 18.56 14.87
N LYS A 89 -9.51 18.59 13.92
CA LYS A 89 -9.58 19.40 12.71
C LYS A 89 -9.27 18.56 11.48
N PHE A 90 -10.09 18.68 10.44
CA PHE A 90 -9.86 18.07 9.13
C PHE A 90 -9.30 19.12 8.16
N ILE A 91 -8.24 18.76 7.44
CA ILE A 91 -7.48 19.67 6.57
C ILE A 91 -7.26 19.03 5.21
N VAL A 92 -7.55 19.74 4.15
CA VAL A 92 -7.11 19.38 2.80
C VAL A 92 -5.72 19.96 2.59
N ASN A 93 -4.73 19.09 2.38
CA ASN A 93 -3.32 19.48 2.27
C ASN A 93 -2.80 19.23 0.84
N ASP A 94 -2.38 20.29 0.18
CA ASP A 94 -1.92 20.27 -1.21
C ASP A 94 -0.40 20.06 -1.38
N HIS A 95 0.30 19.68 -0.30
CA HIS A 95 1.75 19.55 -0.27
C HIS A 95 2.30 18.67 -1.41
N ASP A 96 1.72 17.48 -1.62
CA ASP A 96 2.17 16.55 -2.65
C ASP A 96 1.91 17.08 -4.07
N ILE A 97 0.82 17.81 -4.27
CA ILE A 97 0.51 18.49 -5.53
C ILE A 97 1.54 19.57 -5.80
N ASN A 98 1.84 20.40 -4.82
CA ASN A 98 2.85 21.47 -4.94
C ASN A 98 4.26 20.90 -5.16
N TYR A 99 4.59 19.80 -4.50
CA TYR A 99 5.83 19.06 -4.77
C TYR A 99 5.89 18.61 -6.23
N GLY A 100 4.84 17.98 -6.74
CA GLY A 100 4.78 17.54 -8.13
C GLY A 100 4.86 18.70 -9.14
N LYS A 101 4.18 19.81 -8.87
CA LYS A 101 4.27 21.03 -9.71
C LYS A 101 5.70 21.54 -9.81
N LYS A 102 6.47 21.48 -8.72
CA LYS A 102 7.86 21.95 -8.64
C LYS A 102 8.86 20.97 -9.26
N THR A 103 8.76 19.68 -8.97
CA THR A 103 9.77 18.67 -9.33
C THR A 103 9.46 17.90 -10.60
N LYS A 104 8.20 17.86 -11.02
CA LYS A 104 7.64 17.00 -12.09
C LYS A 104 7.74 15.50 -11.78
N ASP A 105 7.92 15.15 -10.49
CA ASP A 105 8.07 13.78 -10.01
C ASP A 105 6.92 13.39 -9.04
N PRO A 106 6.62 12.09 -8.91
CA PRO A 106 5.74 11.62 -7.86
C PRO A 106 6.39 11.83 -6.49
N SER A 107 5.59 12.23 -5.49
CA SER A 107 6.05 12.25 -4.11
C SER A 107 6.14 10.83 -3.55
N THR A 108 7.23 10.52 -2.84
CA THR A 108 7.29 9.33 -1.98
C THR A 108 6.68 9.65 -0.62
N THR A 109 6.38 8.63 0.18
CA THR A 109 5.86 8.86 1.54
C THR A 109 6.83 9.71 2.36
N LEU A 110 8.14 9.48 2.25
CA LEU A 110 9.14 10.28 2.98
C LEU A 110 9.24 11.72 2.48
N THR A 111 9.13 11.94 1.16
CA THR A 111 9.10 13.32 0.62
C THR A 111 7.85 14.06 1.04
N SER A 112 6.71 13.39 1.08
CA SER A 112 5.45 13.89 1.59
C SER A 112 5.57 14.32 3.05
N LEU A 113 6.22 13.50 3.89
CA LEU A 113 6.42 13.78 5.31
C LEU A 113 7.42 14.93 5.59
N LYS A 114 8.18 15.42 4.60
CA LYS A 114 9.00 16.64 4.74
C LYS A 114 8.17 17.91 5.01
N TYR A 115 6.86 17.82 4.89
CA TYR A 115 5.93 18.85 5.37
C TYR A 115 6.12 19.16 6.86
N PHE A 116 6.46 18.14 7.66
CA PHE A 116 6.62 18.27 9.11
C PHE A 116 8.05 18.59 9.51
N THR A 117 8.21 19.42 10.54
CA THR A 117 9.48 19.60 11.22
C THR A 117 9.89 18.31 11.95
N LYS A 118 11.20 18.17 12.26
CA LYS A 118 11.70 17.02 13.02
C LYS A 118 10.95 16.82 14.35
N LYS A 119 10.61 17.92 15.06
CA LYS A 119 9.86 17.87 16.33
C LYS A 119 8.42 17.42 16.15
N GLN A 120 7.78 17.79 15.05
CA GLN A 120 6.42 17.36 14.74
C GLN A 120 6.35 15.89 14.30
N MET A 121 7.40 15.39 13.64
CA MET A 121 7.45 14.04 13.09
C MET A 121 7.16 12.94 14.11
N GLU A 122 7.56 13.11 15.36
CA GLU A 122 7.29 12.16 16.47
C GLU A 122 5.80 12.01 16.79
N ASN A 123 4.99 12.99 16.38
CA ASN A 123 3.55 13.05 16.61
C ASN A 123 2.75 12.74 15.34
N VAL A 124 3.40 12.28 14.26
CA VAL A 124 2.74 11.93 13.01
C VAL A 124 2.31 10.46 13.03
N TYR A 125 1.06 10.24 12.67
CA TYR A 125 0.49 8.95 12.32
C TYR A 125 0.22 8.90 10.82
N LEU A 126 0.80 7.94 10.14
CA LEU A 126 0.48 7.66 8.74
C LEU A 126 -0.73 6.72 8.69
N ALA A 127 -1.82 7.15 8.08
CA ALA A 127 -3.00 6.30 7.89
C ALA A 127 -2.76 5.34 6.72
N ASN A 128 -2.79 4.03 7.00
CA ASN A 128 -2.59 3.00 5.97
C ASN A 128 -3.54 1.82 6.17
N SER A 129 -4.05 1.29 5.06
CA SER A 129 -4.72 0.01 5.07
C SER A 129 -3.74 -1.13 5.38
N ILE A 130 -4.25 -2.23 5.94
CA ILE A 130 -3.42 -3.39 6.33
C ILE A 130 -2.68 -3.99 5.14
N ASP A 131 -3.29 -4.06 3.95
CA ASP A 131 -2.63 -4.54 2.74
C ASP A 131 -1.41 -3.68 2.37
N ASN A 132 -1.49 -2.36 2.50
CA ASN A 132 -0.35 -1.47 2.32
C ASN A 132 0.73 -1.70 3.38
N VAL A 133 0.36 -1.92 4.64
CA VAL A 133 1.31 -2.24 5.71
C VAL A 133 2.02 -3.57 5.42
N ILE A 134 1.28 -4.59 4.99
CA ILE A 134 1.84 -5.90 4.61
C ILE A 134 2.85 -5.74 3.47
N GLN A 135 2.54 -4.96 2.43
CA GLN A 135 3.47 -4.71 1.34
C GLN A 135 4.75 -4.00 1.82
N ARG A 136 4.61 -3.03 2.75
CA ARG A 136 5.75 -2.35 3.35
C ARG A 136 6.63 -3.32 4.14
N VAL A 137 6.08 -4.08 5.06
CA VAL A 137 6.88 -4.99 5.91
C VAL A 137 7.48 -6.16 5.13
N LYS A 138 6.95 -6.49 3.95
CA LYS A 138 7.56 -7.42 2.99
C LYS A 138 8.69 -6.79 2.17
N GLY A 139 8.96 -5.50 2.32
CA GLY A 139 10.01 -4.81 1.58
C GLY A 139 9.67 -4.48 0.12
N TYR A 140 8.38 -4.39 -0.25
CA TYR A 140 7.99 -4.01 -1.61
C TYR A 140 8.02 -2.50 -1.87
N TRP A 141 8.14 -1.69 -0.80
CA TRP A 141 8.19 -0.24 -0.87
C TRP A 141 9.52 0.26 -0.35
N GLN A 142 10.13 1.19 -1.07
CA GLN A 142 11.38 1.83 -0.68
C GLN A 142 11.21 2.65 0.61
N ASP A 143 12.30 2.90 1.30
CA ASP A 143 12.39 3.74 2.49
C ASP A 143 11.49 3.30 3.66
N THR A 144 11.07 2.05 3.66
CA THR A 144 10.10 1.54 4.63
C THR A 144 10.66 1.53 6.05
N LEU A 145 11.92 1.12 6.22
CA LEU A 145 12.52 1.11 7.55
C LEU A 145 12.70 2.51 8.11
N GLU A 146 13.19 3.46 7.29
CA GLU A 146 13.30 4.85 7.69
C GLU A 146 11.95 5.39 8.16
N LEU A 147 10.87 5.03 7.47
CA LEU A 147 9.52 5.40 7.84
C LEU A 147 9.14 4.90 9.24
N PHE A 148 9.41 3.62 9.56
CA PHE A 148 9.11 3.05 10.88
C PHE A 148 9.91 3.67 12.02
N PHE A 149 11.07 4.24 11.74
CA PHE A 149 11.82 4.97 12.76
C PHE A 149 11.27 6.39 13.00
N LYS A 150 10.70 7.01 11.98
CA LYS A 150 10.29 8.43 12.04
C LYS A 150 8.86 8.66 12.49
N VAL A 151 7.92 7.79 12.09
CA VAL A 151 6.49 7.99 12.34
C VAL A 151 5.82 6.76 12.92
N ARG A 152 4.60 6.93 13.39
CA ARG A 152 3.70 5.82 13.71
C ARG A 152 2.78 5.54 12.52
N ILE A 153 2.25 4.33 12.43
CA ILE A 153 1.29 3.97 11.39
C ILE A 153 0.00 3.52 12.06
N ILE A 154 -1.11 4.16 11.72
CA ILE A 154 -2.42 3.67 12.11
C ILE A 154 -2.99 2.78 11.00
N CYS A 155 -3.22 1.52 11.35
CA CYS A 155 -3.64 0.47 10.44
C CYS A 155 -5.14 0.25 10.51
N TYR A 156 -5.81 0.17 9.36
CA TYR A 156 -7.23 -0.18 9.29
C TYR A 156 -7.44 -1.32 8.28
N ASP A 157 -8.29 -2.28 8.67
CA ASP A 157 -8.57 -3.47 7.85
C ASP A 157 -9.72 -3.19 6.88
N ILE A 158 -9.44 -3.35 5.59
CA ILE A 158 -10.47 -3.17 4.56
C ILE A 158 -10.92 -4.51 3.96
N TYR A 159 -10.04 -5.52 3.90
CA TYR A 159 -10.21 -6.63 2.95
C TYR A 159 -9.88 -8.02 3.46
N SER A 160 -9.54 -8.22 4.71
CA SER A 160 -9.09 -9.54 5.13
C SER A 160 -10.22 -10.38 5.70
N PRO A 161 -10.98 -11.14 4.88
CA PRO A 161 -11.91 -12.15 5.41
C PRO A 161 -11.19 -13.22 6.24
N GLU A 162 -9.86 -13.35 6.04
CA GLU A 162 -9.01 -14.31 6.74
C GLU A 162 -8.54 -13.83 8.11
N LEU A 163 -8.60 -12.53 8.40
CA LEU A 163 -8.12 -11.93 9.63
C LEU A 163 -9.30 -11.63 10.57
N ILE A 164 -9.66 -12.59 11.42
CA ILE A 164 -10.86 -12.56 12.26
C ILE A 164 -10.66 -11.79 13.59
N GLY A 165 -9.53 -11.15 13.83
CA GLY A 165 -9.30 -10.37 15.06
C GLY A 165 -7.99 -9.60 15.06
N VAL A 166 -7.87 -8.62 15.97
CA VAL A 166 -6.66 -7.78 16.09
C VAL A 166 -5.42 -8.63 16.30
N ASN A 167 -5.47 -9.61 17.21
CA ASN A 167 -4.33 -10.48 17.51
C ASN A 167 -3.90 -11.34 16.32
N GLN A 168 -4.84 -11.79 15.48
CA GLN A 168 -4.51 -12.55 14.27
C GLN A 168 -3.87 -11.65 13.21
N THR A 169 -4.35 -10.44 13.07
CA THR A 169 -3.79 -9.42 12.17
C THR A 169 -2.36 -9.06 12.59
N GLU A 170 -2.14 -8.80 13.87
CA GLU A 170 -0.81 -8.51 14.42
C GLU A 170 0.16 -9.66 14.17
N ASN A 171 -0.24 -10.89 14.49
CA ASN A 171 0.57 -12.09 14.25
C ASN A 171 0.87 -12.30 12.76
N TYR A 172 -0.10 -12.05 11.89
CA TYR A 172 0.10 -12.17 10.46
C TYR A 172 1.11 -11.13 9.95
N ILE A 173 0.99 -9.87 10.36
CA ILE A 173 1.94 -8.81 9.98
C ILE A 173 3.31 -9.14 10.54
N TYR A 174 3.42 -9.54 11.81
CA TYR A 174 4.69 -9.92 12.42
C TYR A 174 5.42 -11.02 11.63
N LYS A 175 4.71 -12.08 11.24
CA LYS A 175 5.25 -13.16 10.41
C LYS A 175 5.59 -12.72 8.98
N SER A 176 4.94 -11.66 8.50
CA SER A 176 5.16 -11.11 7.16
C SER A 176 6.37 -10.16 7.09
N ILE A 177 6.99 -9.76 8.22
CA ILE A 177 8.15 -8.87 8.24
C ILE A 177 9.34 -9.57 7.60
N ASN A 178 9.76 -9.08 6.44
CA ASN A 178 10.94 -9.56 5.73
C ASN A 178 12.14 -8.63 5.98
N LEU A 179 12.83 -8.86 7.07
CA LEU A 179 13.98 -8.04 7.47
C LEU A 179 15.12 -8.05 6.46
N VAL A 180 15.30 -9.13 5.70
CA VAL A 180 16.35 -9.22 4.68
C VAL A 180 16.11 -8.17 3.61
N ASP A 181 14.92 -8.14 3.02
CA ASP A 181 14.59 -7.20 1.96
C ASP A 181 14.58 -5.75 2.50
N LEU A 182 14.06 -5.54 3.70
CA LEU A 182 14.05 -4.23 4.34
C LEU A 182 15.47 -3.69 4.58
N LEU A 183 16.37 -4.51 5.13
CA LEU A 183 17.77 -4.13 5.39
C LEU A 183 18.57 -3.97 4.10
N GLN A 184 18.27 -4.78 3.07
CA GLN A 184 18.94 -4.69 1.79
C GLN A 184 18.63 -3.40 1.05
N GLN A 185 17.42 -2.88 1.16
CA GLN A 185 17.03 -1.59 0.57
C GLN A 185 17.83 -0.42 1.15
N GLU A 186 18.12 -0.45 2.45
CA GLU A 186 18.82 0.60 3.17
C GLU A 186 20.37 0.41 3.18
N LYS A 187 20.88 -0.64 2.54
CA LYS A 187 22.26 -1.12 2.65
C LYS A 187 23.34 -0.04 2.43
N HIS A 188 23.06 0.96 1.60
CA HIS A 188 24.03 1.97 1.20
C HIS A 188 23.99 3.25 2.04
N ASN A 189 22.88 3.49 2.74
CA ASN A 189 22.71 4.73 3.50
C ASN A 189 21.71 4.53 4.66
N TYR A 190 22.14 3.81 5.70
CA TYR A 190 21.29 3.66 6.89
C TYR A 190 21.02 5.01 7.54
N PRO A 191 19.75 5.39 7.76
CA PRO A 191 19.39 6.59 8.50
C PRO A 191 20.07 6.66 9.88
N VAL A 192 20.28 7.88 10.38
CA VAL A 192 20.96 8.10 11.67
C VAL A 192 20.28 7.35 12.82
N GLU A 193 18.95 7.30 12.81
CA GLU A 193 18.14 6.58 13.78
C GLU A 193 18.44 5.06 13.76
N PHE A 194 18.73 4.53 12.59
CA PHE A 194 19.12 3.14 12.36
C PHE A 194 20.50 2.86 12.93
N GLN A 195 21.44 3.74 12.65
CA GLN A 195 22.82 3.61 13.17
C GLN A 195 22.83 3.65 14.70
N GLN A 196 22.01 4.52 15.31
CA GLN A 196 21.83 4.59 16.76
C GLN A 196 21.21 3.30 17.32
N TYR A 197 20.20 2.74 16.64
CA TYR A 197 19.61 1.46 17.00
C TYR A 197 20.63 0.33 16.98
N PHE A 198 21.41 0.20 15.91
CA PHE A 198 22.45 -0.83 15.79
C PHE A 198 23.52 -0.69 16.87
N LYS A 199 23.99 0.53 17.14
CA LYS A 199 24.95 0.78 18.22
C LYS A 199 24.38 0.36 19.58
N LYS A 200 23.13 0.72 19.88
CA LYS A 200 22.44 0.34 21.13
C LYS A 200 22.33 -1.17 21.29
N HIS A 201 22.04 -1.89 20.20
CA HIS A 201 21.85 -3.34 20.21
C HIS A 201 23.12 -4.13 19.86
N LYS A 202 24.29 -3.47 19.80
CA LYS A 202 25.59 -4.06 19.48
C LYS A 202 25.61 -4.88 18.17
N LEU A 203 24.84 -4.40 17.17
CA LEU A 203 24.80 -4.99 15.83
C LEU A 203 25.85 -4.31 14.95
N SER A 204 26.83 -5.07 14.49
CA SER A 204 27.86 -4.60 13.57
C SER A 204 27.34 -4.57 12.13
N LYS A 205 28.04 -3.84 11.26
CA LYS A 205 27.77 -3.86 9.81
C LYS A 205 27.99 -5.27 9.23
N ASP A 206 28.92 -6.03 9.78
CA ASP A 206 29.18 -7.41 9.36
C ASP A 206 28.05 -8.36 9.79
N ASP A 207 27.48 -8.18 10.98
CA ASP A 207 26.29 -8.93 11.40
C ASP A 207 25.13 -8.72 10.42
N ILE A 208 24.91 -7.49 9.98
CA ILE A 208 23.85 -7.13 9.03
C ILE A 208 24.12 -7.76 7.66
N ASN A 209 25.34 -7.60 7.13
CA ASN A 209 25.73 -8.18 5.85
C ASN A 209 25.64 -9.71 5.86
N HIS A 210 26.07 -10.33 6.95
CA HIS A 210 25.99 -11.78 7.14
C HIS A 210 24.52 -12.25 7.21
N PHE A 211 23.67 -11.54 7.92
CA PHE A 211 22.25 -11.85 7.97
C PHE A 211 21.58 -11.70 6.59
N ILE A 212 21.85 -10.62 5.86
CA ILE A 212 21.31 -10.40 4.51
C ILE A 212 21.70 -11.53 3.55
N SER A 213 22.97 -11.99 3.62
CA SER A 213 23.51 -13.01 2.69
C SER A 213 23.10 -14.43 3.04
N SER A 214 23.00 -14.78 4.31
CA SER A 214 22.84 -16.16 4.77
C SER A 214 21.54 -16.45 5.49
N LYS A 215 20.78 -15.40 5.87
CA LYS A 215 19.59 -15.47 6.75
C LYS A 215 19.86 -16.10 8.12
N LYS A 216 21.13 -16.25 8.49
CA LYS A 216 21.54 -16.77 9.80
C LYS A 216 21.47 -15.69 10.86
N ASN A 217 21.35 -16.11 12.13
CA ASN A 217 21.29 -15.20 13.29
C ASN A 217 20.07 -14.25 13.30
N GLU A 218 18.93 -14.64 12.73
CA GLU A 218 17.70 -13.85 12.73
C GLU A 218 17.30 -13.41 14.15
N HIS A 219 17.60 -14.21 15.16
CA HIS A 219 17.31 -13.89 16.58
C HIS A 219 17.98 -12.58 17.04
N LYS A 220 19.13 -12.18 16.46
CA LYS A 220 19.77 -10.88 16.77
C LYS A 220 18.94 -9.70 16.30
N PHE A 221 18.05 -9.90 15.31
CA PHE A 221 17.22 -8.86 14.70
C PHE A 221 15.76 -8.89 15.20
N GLU A 222 15.46 -9.78 16.15
CA GLU A 222 14.11 -9.88 16.72
C GLU A 222 13.65 -8.56 17.37
N GLY A 223 14.57 -7.83 17.98
CA GLY A 223 14.31 -6.49 18.50
C GLY A 223 13.86 -5.49 17.44
N LEU A 224 14.33 -5.64 16.20
CA LEU A 224 13.90 -4.79 15.09
C LEU A 224 12.47 -5.12 14.64
N LYS A 225 12.10 -6.40 14.59
CA LYS A 225 10.69 -6.79 14.34
C LYS A 225 9.75 -6.21 15.40
N LYS A 226 10.15 -6.33 16.69
CA LYS A 226 9.38 -5.73 17.81
C LYS A 226 9.27 -4.21 17.70
N LEU A 227 10.33 -3.54 17.28
CA LEU A 227 10.30 -2.09 17.04
C LEU A 227 9.31 -1.74 15.93
N ILE A 228 9.35 -2.44 14.79
CA ILE A 228 8.40 -2.23 13.69
C ILE A 228 6.96 -2.38 14.21
N MET A 229 6.67 -3.46 14.92
CA MET A 229 5.33 -3.69 15.48
C MET A 229 4.90 -2.62 16.47
N SER A 230 5.81 -2.11 17.30
CA SER A 230 5.51 -1.04 18.27
C SER A 230 5.13 0.30 17.63
N ARG A 231 5.42 0.46 16.33
CA ARG A 231 5.03 1.63 15.54
C ARG A 231 3.65 1.52 14.92
N LEU A 232 3.05 0.32 14.96
CA LEU A 232 1.72 0.06 14.41
C LEU A 232 0.65 0.27 15.49
N THR A 233 -0.41 0.96 15.11
CA THR A 233 -1.63 1.12 15.91
C THR A 233 -2.79 0.59 15.09
N PHE A 234 -3.55 -0.36 15.60
CA PHE A 234 -4.64 -0.99 14.86
C PHE A 234 -5.96 -0.35 15.22
N LEU A 235 -6.68 0.14 14.20
CA LEU A 235 -8.05 0.61 14.36
C LEU A 235 -8.97 -0.59 14.63
N PRO A 236 -9.81 -0.56 15.69
CA PRO A 236 -10.79 -1.60 15.92
C PRO A 236 -11.70 -1.82 14.72
N LYS A 237 -11.96 -3.09 14.39
CA LYS A 237 -12.68 -3.48 13.17
C LYS A 237 -14.08 -2.84 13.04
N HIS A 238 -14.79 -2.67 14.16
CA HIS A 238 -16.10 -2.05 14.19
C HIS A 238 -16.09 -0.56 13.84
N LEU A 239 -14.91 0.09 13.92
CA LEU A 239 -14.73 1.50 13.54
C LEU A 239 -14.41 1.66 12.05
N VAL A 240 -14.16 0.59 11.30
CA VAL A 240 -14.03 0.63 9.85
C VAL A 240 -15.42 0.56 9.22
N PRO A 241 -15.86 1.59 8.48
CA PRO A 241 -17.18 1.59 7.89
C PRO A 241 -17.40 0.41 6.94
N GLU A 242 -18.55 -0.27 7.00
CA GLU A 242 -18.87 -1.37 6.09
C GLU A 242 -18.85 -0.91 4.61
N ALA A 243 -19.38 0.29 4.33
CA ALA A 243 -19.33 0.89 3.01
C ALA A 243 -17.87 1.08 2.51
N TYR A 244 -16.91 1.30 3.43
CA TYR A 244 -15.50 1.42 3.06
C TYR A 244 -14.94 0.08 2.55
N LYS A 245 -15.36 -1.04 3.13
CA LYS A 245 -14.98 -2.39 2.68
C LYS A 245 -15.47 -2.69 1.27
N ALA A 246 -16.66 -2.18 0.91
CA ALA A 246 -17.22 -2.34 -0.43
C ALA A 246 -16.62 -1.38 -1.47
N VAL A 247 -16.17 -0.20 -1.03
CA VAL A 247 -15.78 0.94 -1.88
C VAL A 247 -14.26 1.11 -2.01
N ALA A 248 -13.47 0.56 -1.07
CA ALA A 248 -12.03 0.68 -1.11
C ALA A 248 -11.37 -0.38 -2.01
N GLY A 249 -10.47 0.05 -2.89
CA GLY A 249 -9.59 -0.77 -3.71
C GLY A 249 -10.03 -0.99 -5.15
N ASN A 250 -9.53 -2.06 -5.77
CA ASN A 250 -9.72 -2.32 -7.19
C ASN A 250 -11.19 -2.51 -7.61
N ARG A 251 -12.05 -3.00 -6.72
CA ARG A 251 -13.48 -3.17 -6.98
C ARG A 251 -14.19 -1.86 -7.32
N VAL A 252 -13.91 -0.78 -6.58
CA VAL A 252 -14.53 0.53 -6.92
C VAL A 252 -14.12 0.99 -8.30
N ARG A 253 -12.91 0.67 -8.72
CA ARG A 253 -12.39 1.07 -10.04
C ARG A 253 -12.97 0.26 -11.19
N GLU A 254 -13.27 -1.01 -10.94
CA GLU A 254 -13.98 -1.87 -11.88
C GLU A 254 -15.48 -1.54 -11.91
N GLU A 255 -16.05 -1.23 -10.76
CA GLU A 255 -17.45 -0.82 -10.65
C GLU A 255 -17.69 0.63 -11.06
N LEU A 256 -16.72 1.55 -10.94
CA LEU A 256 -16.83 2.88 -11.54
C LEU A 256 -16.99 2.81 -13.06
N ASP A 257 -16.36 1.85 -13.75
CA ASP A 257 -16.60 1.63 -15.18
C ASP A 257 -18.05 1.17 -15.46
N VAL A 258 -18.69 0.46 -14.54
CA VAL A 258 -20.10 0.05 -14.58
C VAL A 258 -21.01 1.15 -14.01
N TYR A 259 -20.55 1.89 -13.00
CA TYR A 259 -21.31 2.92 -12.28
C TYR A 259 -21.55 4.19 -13.10
N TYR A 260 -20.61 4.60 -13.95
CA TYR A 260 -20.83 5.75 -14.85
C TYR A 260 -21.86 5.46 -15.93
N SER A 261 -22.25 4.20 -16.13
CA SER A 261 -23.38 3.85 -17.00
C SER A 261 -24.75 4.07 -16.34
N SER A 262 -24.80 4.27 -15.00
CA SER A 262 -26.01 4.62 -14.27
C SER A 262 -25.70 5.60 -13.13
N LEU A 263 -25.94 6.88 -13.35
CA LEU A 263 -25.78 7.99 -12.37
C LEU A 263 -26.46 7.75 -11.01
N LYS A 264 -27.42 6.82 -10.93
CA LYS A 264 -28.16 6.48 -9.71
C LYS A 264 -27.28 5.99 -8.54
N ASN A 265 -26.11 5.44 -8.80
CA ASN A 265 -25.31 4.78 -7.76
C ASN A 265 -24.22 5.68 -7.17
N ILE A 266 -23.92 6.83 -7.78
CA ILE A 266 -22.94 7.80 -7.26
C ILE A 266 -23.47 8.47 -5.99
N GLN A 267 -24.81 8.68 -5.91
CA GLN A 267 -25.49 9.35 -4.78
C GLN A 267 -25.25 8.66 -3.44
N ASP A 268 -25.13 7.32 -3.45
CA ASP A 268 -24.87 6.57 -2.21
C ASP A 268 -23.41 6.59 -1.77
N LEU A 269 -22.48 6.82 -2.70
CA LEU A 269 -21.04 6.73 -2.45
C LEU A 269 -20.39 8.08 -2.14
N THR A 270 -20.84 9.15 -2.79
CA THR A 270 -20.27 10.50 -2.63
C THR A 270 -21.19 11.41 -1.82
N THR A 271 -20.68 12.55 -1.42
CA THR A 271 -21.54 13.59 -0.80
C THR A 271 -22.33 14.32 -1.88
N PRO A 272 -23.51 14.88 -1.55
CA PRO A 272 -24.32 15.64 -2.55
C PRO A 272 -23.53 16.74 -3.25
N GLY A 273 -22.67 17.47 -2.55
CA GLY A 273 -21.83 18.51 -3.15
C GLY A 273 -20.78 17.97 -4.12
N ILE A 274 -20.20 16.79 -3.84
CA ILE A 274 -19.25 16.13 -4.75
C ILE A 274 -19.97 15.62 -5.98
N GLU A 275 -21.14 15.02 -5.81
CA GLU A 275 -21.96 14.53 -6.91
C GLU A 275 -22.36 15.65 -7.88
N THR A 276 -22.91 16.74 -7.36
CA THR A 276 -23.25 17.93 -8.15
C THR A 276 -22.01 18.43 -8.89
N TYR A 277 -20.88 18.56 -8.21
CA TYR A 277 -19.63 19.04 -8.83
C TYR A 277 -19.15 18.15 -9.96
N ILE A 278 -19.19 16.81 -9.78
CA ILE A 278 -18.81 15.86 -10.84
C ILE A 278 -19.73 16.01 -12.05
N THR A 279 -21.03 16.14 -11.84
CA THR A 279 -22.04 16.26 -12.91
C THR A 279 -21.90 17.56 -13.67
N ASP A 280 -21.80 18.69 -12.96
CA ASP A 280 -21.72 20.03 -13.57
C ASP A 280 -20.43 20.23 -14.38
N LYS A 281 -19.35 19.58 -13.97
CA LYS A 281 -18.05 19.65 -14.64
C LYS A 281 -17.82 18.56 -15.69
N GLY A 282 -18.72 17.56 -15.81
CA GLY A 282 -18.51 16.40 -16.67
C GLY A 282 -17.25 15.63 -16.33
N LEU A 283 -16.88 15.57 -15.02
CA LEU A 283 -15.65 14.89 -14.61
C LEU A 283 -15.78 13.38 -14.86
N TYR A 284 -14.67 12.74 -15.19
CA TYR A 284 -14.54 11.30 -15.46
C TYR A 284 -15.15 10.80 -16.80
N GLU A 285 -15.88 11.58 -17.55
CA GLU A 285 -16.44 11.16 -18.86
C GLU A 285 -15.38 10.68 -19.85
N HIS A 286 -14.22 11.34 -19.86
CA HIS A 286 -13.12 11.03 -20.77
C HIS A 286 -12.17 9.93 -20.23
N CYS A 287 -12.38 9.46 -19.01
CA CYS A 287 -11.50 8.45 -18.40
C CYS A 287 -11.74 7.06 -18.97
N LYS A 288 -12.99 6.77 -19.34
CA LYS A 288 -13.43 5.47 -19.82
C LYS A 288 -12.70 5.04 -21.11
N SER A 289 -12.59 5.91 -22.11
CA SER A 289 -11.95 5.58 -23.38
C SER A 289 -10.45 5.35 -23.25
N LYS A 290 -9.72 6.21 -22.50
CA LYS A 290 -8.26 6.11 -22.34
C LYS A 290 -7.83 4.90 -21.49
N TYR A 291 -8.71 4.40 -20.64
CA TYR A 291 -8.40 3.25 -19.78
C TYR A 291 -8.70 1.93 -20.48
N VAL A 292 -9.82 1.83 -21.18
CA VAL A 292 -10.21 0.66 -21.98
C VAL A 292 -9.17 0.38 -23.07
N ASP A 293 -8.72 1.40 -23.80
CA ASP A 293 -7.69 1.25 -24.82
C ASP A 293 -6.35 0.74 -24.26
N LYS A 294 -5.98 1.21 -23.05
CA LYS A 294 -4.76 0.74 -22.37
C LYS A 294 -4.86 -0.69 -21.83
N LEU A 295 -6.03 -1.11 -21.37
CA LEU A 295 -6.29 -2.48 -20.95
C LEU A 295 -6.28 -3.43 -22.14
N ILE A 296 -6.91 -3.06 -23.25
CA ILE A 296 -6.91 -3.83 -24.51
C ILE A 296 -5.48 -3.97 -25.03
N SER A 297 -4.70 -2.89 -25.04
CA SER A 297 -3.30 -2.92 -25.49
C SER A 297 -2.37 -3.73 -24.58
N LYS A 298 -2.63 -3.76 -23.27
CA LYS A 298 -1.89 -4.63 -22.33
C LYS A 298 -2.30 -6.09 -22.44
N SER A 299 -3.57 -6.39 -22.62
CA SER A 299 -4.06 -7.76 -22.80
C SER A 299 -3.57 -8.38 -24.11
N SER A 300 -3.48 -7.59 -25.20
CA SER A 300 -2.91 -8.02 -26.46
C SER A 300 -1.40 -8.29 -26.37
N LYS A 301 -0.64 -7.45 -25.62
CA LYS A 301 0.80 -7.66 -25.38
C LYS A 301 1.09 -8.85 -24.45
N SER A 302 0.23 -9.13 -23.49
CA SER A 302 0.37 -10.32 -22.63
C SER A 302 0.02 -11.62 -23.39
N ARG A 303 -0.99 -11.59 -24.26
CA ARG A 303 -1.34 -12.72 -25.14
C ARG A 303 -0.25 -13.01 -26.18
N SER A 304 0.43 -11.99 -26.71
CA SER A 304 1.55 -12.20 -27.64
C SER A 304 2.78 -12.77 -26.94
N LYS A 305 3.10 -12.35 -25.69
CA LYS A 305 4.18 -12.94 -24.90
C LYS A 305 3.89 -14.38 -24.46
N SER A 306 2.65 -14.71 -24.10
CA SER A 306 2.28 -16.09 -23.74
C SER A 306 2.31 -17.04 -24.96
N ARG A 307 1.92 -16.55 -26.14
CA ARG A 307 2.03 -17.32 -27.38
C ARG A 307 3.48 -17.56 -27.85
N SER A 308 4.37 -16.57 -27.68
CA SER A 308 5.80 -16.74 -27.99
C SER A 308 6.49 -17.72 -27.03
N ASN A 309 6.15 -17.67 -25.74
CA ASN A 309 6.67 -18.60 -24.73
C ASN A 309 6.10 -20.05 -24.90
N ALA A 310 4.87 -20.20 -25.35
CA ALA A 310 4.28 -21.50 -25.66
C ALA A 310 4.94 -22.12 -26.91
N ARG A 311 5.24 -21.32 -27.95
CA ARG A 311 5.96 -21.81 -29.16
C ARG A 311 7.43 -22.14 -28.86
N SER A 312 8.11 -21.45 -27.97
CA SER A 312 9.48 -21.80 -27.57
C SER A 312 9.53 -23.06 -26.70
N ARG A 313 8.55 -23.29 -25.83
CA ARG A 313 8.44 -24.50 -25.00
C ARG A 313 8.12 -25.75 -25.84
N THR A 314 7.25 -25.64 -26.86
CA THR A 314 6.98 -26.79 -27.77
C THR A 314 8.16 -27.13 -28.64
N LYS A 315 9.00 -26.18 -29.07
CA LYS A 315 10.24 -26.45 -29.79
C LYS A 315 11.34 -27.08 -28.93
N SER A 316 11.44 -26.70 -27.63
CA SER A 316 12.41 -27.31 -26.72
C SER A 316 11.99 -28.72 -26.26
N SER A 317 10.70 -28.98 -26.06
CA SER A 317 10.19 -30.32 -25.74
C SER A 317 10.30 -31.31 -26.91
N ALA A 318 10.13 -30.86 -28.16
CA ALA A 318 10.33 -31.70 -29.34
C ALA A 318 11.82 -32.09 -29.53
N LYS A 319 12.77 -31.21 -29.22
CA LYS A 319 14.21 -31.54 -29.27
C LYS A 319 14.66 -32.47 -28.14
N SER A 320 14.08 -32.36 -26.94
CA SER A 320 14.41 -33.24 -25.82
C SER A 320 13.86 -34.67 -26.02
N ASN A 321 12.67 -34.81 -26.61
CA ASN A 321 12.08 -36.13 -26.92
C ASN A 321 12.81 -36.88 -28.07
N ALA A 322 13.40 -36.15 -29.01
CA ALA A 322 14.22 -36.78 -30.08
C ALA A 322 15.55 -37.31 -29.52
N LYS A 323 16.16 -36.63 -28.55
CA LYS A 323 17.42 -37.07 -27.90
C LYS A 323 17.23 -38.25 -26.93
N THR A 324 16.06 -38.35 -26.29
CA THR A 324 15.73 -39.49 -25.40
C THR A 324 15.36 -40.74 -26.16
N ARG A 325 14.73 -40.62 -27.36
CA ARG A 325 14.43 -41.78 -28.20
C ARG A 325 15.68 -42.44 -28.84
N SER A 326 16.72 -41.66 -29.16
CA SER A 326 17.98 -42.22 -29.67
C SER A 326 18.81 -42.92 -28.57
N LYS A 327 18.71 -42.47 -27.30
CA LYS A 327 19.39 -43.17 -26.18
C LYS A 327 18.66 -44.44 -25.72
N SER A 328 17.35 -44.51 -25.81
CA SER A 328 16.61 -45.72 -25.44
C SER A 328 16.80 -46.89 -26.46
N LYS A 329 17.05 -46.59 -27.73
CA LYS A 329 17.35 -47.62 -28.73
C LYS A 329 18.73 -48.23 -28.57
N SER A 330 19.71 -47.52 -28.03
CA SER A 330 21.05 -48.07 -27.76
C SER A 330 21.12 -48.95 -26.51
N ILE A 331 20.24 -48.72 -25.54
CA ILE A 331 20.20 -49.50 -24.29
C ILE A 331 19.45 -50.82 -24.42
N SER A 332 18.48 -50.90 -25.35
CA SER A 332 17.75 -52.17 -25.60
C SER A 332 18.55 -53.23 -26.36
N LYS A 333 19.63 -52.85 -27.08
CA LYS A 333 20.51 -53.82 -27.77
C LYS A 333 21.58 -54.47 -26.90
N SER A 334 21.89 -53.89 -25.74
CA SER A 334 22.91 -54.44 -24.83
C SER A 334 22.40 -55.38 -23.74
N ARG A 335 21.06 -55.55 -23.62
CA ARG A 335 20.45 -56.43 -22.58
C ARG A 335 19.95 -57.79 -23.06
N SER A 336 20.14 -58.16 -24.31
CA SER A 336 19.67 -59.45 -24.83
C SER A 336 20.74 -60.59 -24.78
N ASN A 337 21.98 -60.32 -24.31
CA ASN A 337 23.05 -61.33 -24.33
C ASN A 337 23.54 -61.84 -22.96
N HIS A 338 22.77 -61.68 -21.88
CA HIS A 338 23.19 -62.25 -20.58
C HIS A 338 22.01 -62.91 -19.83
N LYS A 339 21.43 -63.94 -20.41
CA LYS A 339 20.66 -64.93 -19.64
C LYS A 339 20.74 -66.30 -20.31
N LYS A 340 21.89 -66.92 -20.21
CA LYS A 340 22.04 -68.41 -20.28
C LYS A 340 23.28 -68.74 -19.47
N THR A 341 23.08 -69.33 -18.35
CA THR A 341 23.88 -70.18 -17.48
C THR A 341 23.77 -69.77 -15.99
N LYS A 342 23.00 -70.52 -15.28
CA LYS A 342 23.31 -71.43 -14.17
C LYS A 342 22.05 -71.94 -13.48
N ARG A 343 21.70 -73.16 -13.85
CA ARG A 343 21.09 -74.11 -12.92
C ARG A 343 22.24 -74.90 -12.33
N ARG A 344 22.41 -74.84 -11.04
CA ARG A 344 22.65 -75.96 -10.09
C ARG A 344 22.56 -75.42 -8.69
#